data_372200673d057fbc2d11b556ec933397
#
_entry.id   372200673d057fbc2d11b556ec933397
#
_cell.length_a   1.000
_cell.length_b   1.000
_cell.length_c   1.000
_cell.angle_alpha   90.00
_cell.angle_beta   90.00
_cell.angle_gamma   90.00
#
_symmetry.space_group_name_H-M   'P 1'
#
loop_
_entity.id
_entity.type
_entity.pdbx_description
1 polymer ?
#
loop_
_entity_poly.entity_id
_entity_poly.type
_entity_poly.pdbx_seq_one_letter_code
_entity_poly.pdbx_strand_id
1 'polypeptide(L)'
;IVPPWINKFYILDLREKNSYIKWCVDQGHTVFVISWVNPDERQAEKSFDSYLLEGTLAAVEAIVEQTGAKEINAAGYCLGGTLLATTLAYMAGKKDKRIASGTFFTTMTDFADPGELGVFIDEGQVSSLEKKMFERGYLEGSEMAGTFNMLRANDLIWSFVVNNYLMGKDPFPFDLLYWNSDSTRMPA
;
A
#
# COMPACT_ATOMS: atom_id res chain seq x y z
N ILE A 1 -4.88 2.71 -10.68
CA ILE A 1 -4.53 1.75 -9.62
C ILE A 1 -4.17 2.51 -8.35
N VAL A 2 -4.72 2.09 -7.21
CA VAL A 2 -4.48 2.68 -5.88
C VAL A 2 -3.68 1.69 -5.04
N PRO A 3 -2.35 1.83 -4.96
CA PRO A 3 -1.50 1.00 -4.10
C PRO A 3 -1.52 1.50 -2.65
N PRO A 4 -1.09 0.69 -1.68
CA PRO A 4 -0.83 1.15 -0.33
C PRO A 4 0.36 2.12 -0.30
N TRP A 5 0.50 2.86 0.80
CA TRP A 5 1.63 3.76 1.04
C TRP A 5 2.62 3.23 2.08
N ILE A 6 2.59 1.91 2.33
CA ILE A 6 3.58 1.20 3.17
C ILE A 6 4.84 0.87 2.35
N ASN A 7 4.63 0.34 1.14
CA ASN A 7 5.68 0.05 0.17
C ASN A 7 5.36 0.75 -1.14
N LYS A 8 6.35 0.83 -2.02
CA LYS A 8 6.19 1.48 -3.32
C LYS A 8 5.38 0.64 -4.31
N PHE A 9 4.71 1.32 -5.21
CA PHE A 9 3.75 0.76 -6.16
C PHE A 9 4.34 -0.30 -7.11
N TYR A 10 5.65 -0.31 -7.32
CA TYR A 10 6.28 -1.13 -8.36
C TYR A 10 6.33 -2.63 -8.07
N ILE A 11 5.77 -3.08 -6.93
CA ILE A 11 5.41 -4.51 -6.75
C ILE A 11 4.54 -5.02 -7.90
N LEU A 12 3.73 -4.13 -8.50
CA LEU A 12 2.85 -4.44 -9.61
C LEU A 12 3.56 -4.38 -10.97
N ASP A 13 4.85 -4.02 -10.99
CA ASP A 13 5.64 -3.83 -12.20
C ASP A 13 7.13 -4.14 -11.97
N LEU A 14 7.43 -5.31 -11.41
CA LEU A 14 8.80 -5.69 -11.05
C LEU A 14 9.65 -6.04 -12.26
N ARG A 15 9.09 -6.84 -13.17
CA ARG A 15 9.73 -7.34 -14.39
C ARG A 15 8.67 -7.59 -15.45
N GLU A 16 9.09 -7.64 -16.70
CA GLU A 16 8.19 -7.93 -17.83
C GLU A 16 7.33 -9.20 -17.63
N LYS A 17 7.90 -10.24 -17.02
CA LYS A 17 7.21 -11.53 -16.79
C LYS A 17 6.23 -11.54 -15.63
N ASN A 18 6.36 -10.59 -14.68
CA ASN A 18 5.54 -10.47 -13.48
C ASN A 18 5.09 -9.03 -13.27
N SER A 19 4.71 -8.35 -14.34
CA SER A 19 4.09 -7.02 -14.32
C SER A 19 2.60 -7.13 -14.57
N TYR A 20 1.81 -6.78 -13.55
CA TYR A 20 0.37 -6.61 -13.69
C TYR A 20 0.04 -5.40 -14.55
N ILE A 21 0.83 -4.33 -14.43
CA ILE A 21 0.67 -3.11 -15.23
C ILE A 21 0.86 -3.43 -16.71
N LYS A 22 1.96 -4.11 -17.06
CA LYS A 22 2.21 -4.53 -18.44
C LYS A 22 1.08 -5.43 -18.96
N TRP A 23 0.64 -6.40 -18.16
CA TRP A 23 -0.46 -7.27 -18.56
C TRP A 23 -1.73 -6.46 -18.89
N CYS A 24 -2.11 -5.50 -18.06
CA CYS A 24 -3.26 -4.63 -18.34
C CYS A 24 -3.07 -3.83 -19.63
N VAL A 25 -1.88 -3.29 -19.87
CA VAL A 25 -1.57 -2.54 -21.11
C VAL A 25 -1.67 -3.47 -22.34
N ASP A 26 -1.14 -4.68 -22.26
CA ASP A 26 -1.20 -5.68 -23.32
C ASP A 26 -2.66 -6.12 -23.63
N GLN A 27 -3.57 -5.99 -22.64
CA GLN A 27 -5.02 -6.18 -22.84
C GLN A 27 -5.73 -4.94 -23.44
N GLY A 28 -5.00 -3.89 -23.78
CA GLY A 28 -5.53 -2.68 -24.40
C GLY A 28 -6.02 -1.61 -23.42
N HIS A 29 -5.71 -1.73 -22.14
CA HIS A 29 -6.05 -0.70 -21.15
C HIS A 29 -5.01 0.41 -21.10
N THR A 30 -5.46 1.65 -20.95
CA THR A 30 -4.58 2.75 -20.49
C THR A 30 -4.50 2.70 -18.98
N VAL A 31 -3.30 2.56 -18.44
CA VAL A 31 -3.08 2.33 -17.00
C VAL A 31 -2.45 3.54 -16.34
N PHE A 32 -3.08 4.01 -15.28
CA PHE A 32 -2.54 5.04 -14.37
C PHE A 32 -2.32 4.41 -13.00
N VAL A 33 -1.19 4.71 -12.40
CA VAL A 33 -0.83 4.20 -11.07
C VAL A 33 -0.45 5.38 -10.17
N ILE A 34 -1.01 5.42 -8.97
CA ILE A 34 -0.61 6.40 -7.98
C ILE A 34 0.77 6.03 -7.46
N SER A 35 1.69 6.99 -7.46
CA SER A 35 2.97 6.90 -6.75
C SER A 35 2.94 7.85 -5.57
N TRP A 36 2.81 7.30 -4.37
CA TRP A 36 2.76 8.09 -3.16
C TRP A 36 4.11 8.75 -2.86
N VAL A 37 4.06 9.99 -2.41
CA VAL A 37 5.24 10.66 -1.87
C VAL A 37 5.68 9.93 -0.60
N ASN A 38 6.98 9.74 -0.41
CA ASN A 38 7.50 9.27 0.87
C ASN A 38 7.47 10.42 1.88
N PRO A 39 6.62 10.37 2.94
CA PRO A 39 6.40 11.50 3.82
C PRO A 39 7.65 11.90 4.59
N ASP A 40 7.74 13.18 4.86
CA ASP A 40 8.66 13.79 5.81
C ASP A 40 7.89 14.73 6.78
N GLU A 41 8.57 15.51 7.56
CA GLU A 41 7.97 16.44 8.51
C GLU A 41 6.92 17.38 7.89
N ARG A 42 7.04 17.68 6.60
CA ARG A 42 6.11 18.57 5.87
C ARG A 42 4.74 17.94 5.66
N GLN A 43 4.65 16.62 5.70
CA GLN A 43 3.42 15.85 5.57
C GLN A 43 2.91 15.30 6.90
N ALA A 44 3.48 15.69 8.03
CA ALA A 44 3.12 15.14 9.35
C ALA A 44 1.62 15.23 9.67
N GLU A 45 0.94 16.28 9.18
CA GLU A 45 -0.49 16.50 9.40
C GLU A 45 -1.40 15.86 8.32
N LYS A 46 -0.83 15.06 7.39
CA LYS A 46 -1.63 14.38 6.36
C LYS A 46 -2.34 13.18 6.96
N SER A 47 -3.64 13.28 7.07
CA SER A 47 -4.54 12.26 7.58
C SER A 47 -5.09 11.36 6.47
N PHE A 48 -5.87 10.35 6.82
CA PHE A 48 -6.46 9.41 5.87
C PHE A 48 -7.39 10.09 4.86
N ASP A 49 -8.11 11.13 5.26
CA ASP A 49 -8.93 11.93 4.36
C ASP A 49 -8.10 12.77 3.37
N SER A 50 -6.89 13.18 3.75
CA SER A 50 -5.96 13.81 2.80
C SER A 50 -5.56 12.83 1.69
N TYR A 51 -5.28 11.57 1.99
CA TYR A 51 -5.02 10.53 1.00
C TYR A 51 -6.21 10.30 0.07
N LEU A 52 -7.43 10.38 0.59
CA LEU A 52 -8.64 10.30 -0.22
C LEU A 52 -8.79 11.49 -1.17
N LEU A 53 -8.73 12.70 -0.61
CA LEU A 53 -9.06 13.94 -1.34
C LEU A 53 -7.94 14.37 -2.29
N GLU A 54 -6.71 14.44 -1.76
CA GLU A 54 -5.54 14.92 -2.49
C GLU A 54 -4.83 13.81 -3.29
N GLY A 55 -5.11 12.55 -2.98
CA GLY A 55 -4.56 11.39 -3.65
C GLY A 55 -5.54 10.77 -4.65
N THR A 56 -6.48 9.97 -4.16
CA THR A 56 -7.34 9.15 -5.03
C THR A 56 -8.28 10.00 -5.87
N LEU A 57 -8.96 10.99 -5.29
CA LEU A 57 -9.86 11.88 -6.06
C LEU A 57 -9.09 12.78 -7.03
N ALA A 58 -7.96 13.32 -6.61
CA ALA A 58 -7.10 14.10 -7.50
C ALA A 58 -6.60 13.26 -8.69
N ALA A 59 -6.29 11.98 -8.46
CA ALA A 59 -5.93 11.06 -9.54
C ALA A 59 -7.11 10.82 -10.51
N VAL A 60 -8.33 10.66 -9.99
CA VAL A 60 -9.55 10.55 -10.83
C VAL A 60 -9.74 11.80 -11.69
N GLU A 61 -9.58 12.98 -11.10
CA GLU A 61 -9.70 14.26 -11.82
C GLU A 61 -8.65 14.37 -12.92
N ALA A 62 -7.39 14.10 -12.59
CA ALA A 62 -6.30 14.13 -13.57
C ALA A 62 -6.51 13.16 -14.74
N ILE A 63 -7.00 11.94 -14.46
CA ILE A 63 -7.29 10.95 -15.52
C ILE A 63 -8.41 11.45 -16.44
N VAL A 64 -9.50 11.94 -15.88
CA VAL A 64 -10.63 12.47 -16.65
C VAL A 64 -10.18 13.66 -17.51
N GLU A 65 -9.41 14.57 -16.95
CA GLU A 65 -8.88 15.74 -17.67
C GLU A 65 -7.94 15.34 -18.82
N GLN A 66 -7.04 14.40 -18.58
CA GLN A 66 -6.05 13.99 -19.59
C GLN A 66 -6.63 13.11 -20.69
N THR A 67 -7.64 12.32 -20.39
CA THR A 67 -8.17 11.32 -21.34
C THR A 67 -9.53 11.70 -21.93
N GLY A 68 -10.26 12.60 -21.30
CA GLY A 68 -11.65 12.89 -21.63
C GLY A 68 -12.62 11.74 -21.30
N ALA A 69 -12.17 10.71 -20.59
CA ALA A 69 -13.00 9.59 -20.19
C ALA A 69 -14.11 10.05 -19.22
N LYS A 70 -15.33 9.59 -19.45
CA LYS A 70 -16.46 9.91 -18.56
C LYS A 70 -16.47 9.00 -17.34
N GLU A 71 -15.98 7.78 -17.49
CA GLU A 71 -15.93 6.74 -16.48
C GLU A 71 -14.60 6.02 -16.55
N ILE A 72 -14.09 5.60 -15.40
CA ILE A 72 -12.85 4.84 -15.25
C ILE A 72 -13.10 3.60 -14.41
N ASN A 73 -12.27 2.57 -14.58
CA ASN A 73 -12.21 1.43 -13.68
C ASN A 73 -11.10 1.65 -12.67
N ALA A 74 -11.35 1.34 -11.42
CA ALA A 74 -10.35 1.47 -10.36
C ALA A 74 -9.97 0.11 -9.78
N ALA A 75 -8.69 -0.05 -9.45
CA ALA A 75 -8.22 -1.22 -8.72
C ALA A 75 -7.41 -0.76 -7.51
N GLY A 76 -7.68 -1.36 -6.35
CA GLY A 76 -6.94 -1.09 -5.12
C GLY A 76 -6.42 -2.38 -4.52
N TYR A 77 -5.22 -2.35 -3.94
CA TYR A 77 -4.74 -3.50 -3.23
C TYR A 77 -4.27 -3.16 -1.82
N CYS A 78 -4.45 -4.10 -0.90
CA CYS A 78 -4.11 -3.94 0.51
C CYS A 78 -4.76 -2.66 1.09
N LEU A 79 -4.02 -1.82 1.79
CA LEU A 79 -4.49 -0.55 2.33
C LEU A 79 -4.96 0.44 1.24
N GLY A 80 -4.41 0.36 0.02
CA GLY A 80 -4.90 1.12 -1.12
C GLY A 80 -6.30 0.70 -1.56
N GLY A 81 -6.67 -0.57 -1.35
CA GLY A 81 -8.04 -1.03 -1.54
C GLY A 81 -8.99 -0.49 -0.48
N THR A 82 -8.56 -0.43 0.78
CA THR A 82 -9.31 0.22 1.87
C THR A 82 -9.59 1.69 1.55
N LEU A 83 -8.57 2.41 1.08
CA LEU A 83 -8.69 3.79 0.63
C LEU A 83 -9.65 3.92 -0.56
N LEU A 84 -9.57 3.01 -1.55
CA LEU A 84 -10.49 2.99 -2.68
C LEU A 84 -11.93 2.75 -2.23
N ALA A 85 -12.17 1.79 -1.31
CA ALA A 85 -13.51 1.54 -0.78
C ALA A 85 -14.09 2.78 -0.10
N THR A 86 -13.27 3.46 0.71
CA THR A 86 -13.66 4.72 1.37
C THR A 86 -13.93 5.82 0.34
N THR A 87 -13.08 5.91 -0.71
CA THR A 87 -13.29 6.87 -1.80
C THR A 87 -14.61 6.61 -2.52
N LEU A 88 -14.94 5.36 -2.83
CA LEU A 88 -16.20 5.00 -3.47
C LEU A 88 -17.42 5.35 -2.60
N ALA A 89 -17.33 5.13 -1.29
CA ALA A 89 -18.39 5.52 -0.35
C ALA A 89 -18.57 7.04 -0.31
N TYR A 90 -17.47 7.80 -0.26
CA TYR A 90 -17.50 9.27 -0.32
C TYR A 90 -18.11 9.76 -1.63
N MET A 91 -17.67 9.22 -2.79
CA MET A 91 -18.18 9.56 -4.11
C MET A 91 -19.67 9.25 -4.23
N ALA A 92 -20.13 8.11 -3.70
CA ALA A 92 -21.54 7.75 -3.67
C ALA A 92 -22.37 8.79 -2.90
N GLY A 93 -21.89 9.24 -1.74
CA GLY A 93 -22.52 10.33 -0.98
C GLY A 93 -22.60 11.67 -1.74
N LYS A 94 -21.63 11.92 -2.63
CA LYS A 94 -21.59 13.09 -3.51
C LYS A 94 -22.32 12.87 -4.85
N LYS A 95 -22.87 11.68 -5.10
CA LYS A 95 -23.48 11.27 -6.38
C LYS A 95 -22.50 11.31 -7.57
N ASP A 96 -21.21 11.20 -7.28
CA ASP A 96 -20.15 11.15 -8.28
C ASP A 96 -20.03 9.70 -8.81
N LYS A 97 -20.16 9.52 -10.11
CA LYS A 97 -20.17 8.22 -10.79
C LYS A 97 -18.98 8.00 -11.72
N ARG A 98 -17.94 8.81 -11.60
CA ARG A 98 -16.76 8.73 -12.48
C ARG A 98 -16.01 7.40 -12.35
N ILE A 99 -16.11 6.69 -11.23
CA ILE A 99 -15.61 5.31 -11.11
C ILE A 99 -16.76 4.34 -11.38
N ALA A 100 -16.67 3.61 -12.49
CA ALA A 100 -17.68 2.66 -12.95
C ALA A 100 -17.56 1.30 -12.26
N SER A 101 -16.33 0.87 -11.93
CA SER A 101 -16.07 -0.39 -11.22
C SER A 101 -14.88 -0.28 -10.28
N GLY A 102 -14.91 -1.06 -9.19
CA GLY A 102 -13.83 -1.22 -8.24
C GLY A 102 -13.39 -2.69 -8.14
N THR A 103 -12.09 -2.93 -8.33
CA THR A 103 -11.48 -4.26 -8.11
C THR A 103 -10.60 -4.19 -6.86
N PHE A 104 -10.73 -5.18 -5.99
CA PHE A 104 -10.03 -5.20 -4.71
C PHE A 104 -9.15 -6.46 -4.60
N PHE A 105 -7.86 -6.26 -4.35
CA PHE A 105 -6.91 -7.33 -4.11
C PHE A 105 -6.48 -7.31 -2.65
N THR A 106 -6.63 -8.43 -1.93
CA THR A 106 -6.19 -8.58 -0.53
C THR A 106 -6.52 -7.36 0.33
N THR A 107 -7.75 -6.87 0.23
CA THR A 107 -8.23 -5.64 0.86
C THR A 107 -9.05 -5.96 2.09
N MET A 108 -8.80 -5.26 3.18
CA MET A 108 -9.61 -5.30 4.40
C MET A 108 -10.47 -4.03 4.47
N THR A 109 -11.76 -4.20 4.69
CA THR A 109 -12.74 -3.11 4.86
C THR A 109 -13.44 -3.13 6.22
N ASP A 110 -13.31 -4.23 6.94
CA ASP A 110 -13.74 -4.38 8.32
C ASP A 110 -12.54 -4.79 9.17
N PHE A 111 -12.24 -4.03 10.20
CA PHE A 111 -11.10 -4.18 11.10
C PHE A 111 -11.50 -4.71 12.49
N ALA A 112 -12.73 -5.18 12.65
CA ALA A 112 -13.22 -5.72 13.93
C ALA A 112 -12.43 -6.96 14.37
N ASP A 113 -11.94 -7.75 13.40
CA ASP A 113 -11.01 -8.85 13.64
C ASP A 113 -9.73 -8.64 12.83
N PRO A 114 -8.65 -8.13 13.44
CA PRO A 114 -7.39 -7.88 12.77
C PRO A 114 -6.55 -9.16 12.58
N GLY A 115 -7.06 -10.32 12.97
CA GLY A 115 -6.35 -11.59 12.88
C GLY A 115 -5.06 -11.60 13.73
N GLU A 116 -3.99 -12.17 13.18
CA GLU A 116 -2.69 -12.27 13.86
C GLU A 116 -2.07 -10.91 14.23
N LEU A 117 -2.45 -9.83 13.54
CA LEU A 117 -2.02 -8.47 13.89
C LEU A 117 -2.50 -8.04 15.28
N GLY A 118 -3.58 -8.63 15.80
CA GLY A 118 -4.13 -8.31 17.11
C GLY A 118 -3.13 -8.43 18.25
N VAL A 119 -2.10 -9.28 18.13
CA VAL A 119 -1.06 -9.43 19.16
C VAL A 119 -0.16 -8.19 19.31
N PHE A 120 -0.18 -7.28 18.35
CA PHE A 120 0.57 -6.02 18.36
C PHE A 120 -0.32 -4.81 18.69
N ILE A 121 -1.63 -5.03 18.95
CA ILE A 121 -2.60 -3.96 19.17
C ILE A 121 -3.01 -3.98 20.65
N ASP A 122 -2.23 -3.31 21.48
CA ASP A 122 -2.57 -2.98 22.86
C ASP A 122 -2.31 -1.50 23.15
N GLU A 123 -2.92 -0.97 24.22
CA GLU A 123 -2.83 0.45 24.56
C GLU A 123 -1.39 0.94 24.75
N GLY A 124 -0.51 0.08 25.30
CA GLY A 124 0.88 0.44 25.54
C GLY A 124 1.68 0.57 24.25
N GLN A 125 1.48 -0.37 23.31
CA GLN A 125 2.14 -0.36 22.01
C GLN A 125 1.63 0.80 21.16
N VAL A 126 0.31 1.02 21.10
CA VAL A 126 -0.30 2.12 20.35
C VAL A 126 0.20 3.46 20.89
N SER A 127 0.14 3.71 22.21
CA SER A 127 0.63 4.95 22.82
C SER A 127 2.14 5.19 22.57
N SER A 128 2.94 4.13 22.61
CA SER A 128 4.37 4.23 22.31
C SER A 128 4.62 4.62 20.85
N LEU A 129 3.82 4.06 19.92
CA LEU A 129 3.90 4.37 18.50
C LEU A 129 3.47 5.80 18.22
N GLU A 130 2.32 6.23 18.76
CA GLU A 130 1.82 7.60 18.64
C GLU A 130 2.84 8.62 19.13
N LYS A 131 3.46 8.38 20.28
CA LYS A 131 4.50 9.27 20.80
C LYS A 131 5.68 9.43 19.84
N LYS A 132 6.16 8.33 19.27
CA LYS A 132 7.26 8.37 18.29
C LYS A 132 6.85 9.12 17.02
N MET A 133 5.63 8.90 16.54
CA MET A 133 5.10 9.58 15.36
C MET A 133 4.97 11.07 15.60
N PHE A 134 4.41 11.48 16.73
CA PHE A 134 4.32 12.91 17.11
C PHE A 134 5.67 13.59 17.21
N GLU A 135 6.68 12.91 17.76
CA GLU A 135 8.02 13.49 17.91
C GLU A 135 8.74 13.68 16.56
N ARG A 136 8.48 12.80 15.59
CA ARG A 136 9.16 12.80 14.28
C ARG A 136 8.33 13.38 13.14
N GLY A 137 7.02 13.40 13.29
CA GLY A 137 6.08 13.74 12.23
C GLY A 137 5.76 12.59 11.27
N TYR A 138 6.38 11.42 11.46
CA TYR A 138 6.13 10.24 10.64
C TYR A 138 6.60 8.94 11.33
N LEU A 139 6.07 7.81 10.86
CA LEU A 139 6.55 6.46 11.21
C LEU A 139 7.56 5.99 10.17
N GLU A 140 8.70 5.50 10.62
CA GLU A 140 9.72 4.89 9.75
C GLU A 140 9.22 3.54 9.18
N GLY A 141 9.49 3.31 7.91
CA GLY A 141 9.14 2.07 7.25
C GLY A 141 9.77 0.82 7.86
N SER A 142 10.96 0.95 8.45
CA SER A 142 11.65 -0.13 9.14
C SER A 142 10.90 -0.64 10.38
N GLU A 143 10.14 0.20 11.06
CA GLU A 143 9.34 -0.22 12.22
C GLU A 143 8.15 -1.10 11.77
N MET A 144 7.50 -0.74 10.66
CA MET A 144 6.46 -1.58 10.07
C MET A 144 7.03 -2.90 9.50
N ALA A 145 8.17 -2.85 8.83
CA ALA A 145 8.83 -4.04 8.29
C ALA A 145 9.18 -5.04 9.39
N GLY A 146 9.59 -4.57 10.58
CA GLY A 146 9.84 -5.41 11.75
C GLY A 146 8.60 -6.22 12.15
N THR A 147 7.45 -5.58 12.24
CA THR A 147 6.17 -6.23 12.56
C THR A 147 5.79 -7.29 11.53
N PHE A 148 5.87 -6.97 10.25
CA PHE A 148 5.57 -7.94 9.17
C PHE A 148 6.52 -9.13 9.17
N ASN A 149 7.81 -8.91 9.41
CA ASN A 149 8.79 -9.98 9.51
C ASN A 149 8.50 -10.93 10.68
N MET A 150 8.03 -10.41 11.81
CA MET A 150 7.66 -11.25 12.96
C MET A 150 6.40 -12.07 12.71
N LEU A 151 5.40 -11.54 12.01
CA LEU A 151 4.19 -12.28 11.63
C LEU A 151 4.49 -13.48 10.72
N ARG A 152 5.52 -13.40 9.90
CA ARG A 152 5.95 -14.45 8.96
C ARG A 152 7.38 -14.90 9.25
N ALA A 153 7.76 -14.96 10.52
CA ALA A 153 9.13 -15.26 10.94
C ALA A 153 9.68 -16.58 10.36
N ASN A 154 8.85 -17.61 10.24
CA ASN A 154 9.27 -18.89 9.64
C ASN A 154 9.69 -18.72 8.18
N ASP A 155 8.97 -17.94 7.39
CA ASP A 155 9.22 -17.75 5.97
C ASP A 155 10.31 -16.70 5.72
N LEU A 156 10.26 -15.59 6.47
CA LEU A 156 11.08 -14.41 6.20
C LEU A 156 12.39 -14.35 7.00
N ILE A 157 12.51 -15.12 8.08
CA ILE A 157 13.71 -15.16 8.92
C ILE A 157 14.28 -16.58 8.95
N TRP A 158 13.57 -17.51 9.54
CA TRP A 158 14.10 -18.85 9.83
C TRP A 158 14.40 -19.68 8.58
N SER A 159 13.60 -19.54 7.53
CA SER A 159 13.87 -20.20 6.22
C SER A 159 15.23 -19.78 5.67
N PHE A 160 15.58 -18.50 5.74
CA PHE A 160 16.88 -17.99 5.30
C PHE A 160 18.00 -18.45 6.23
N VAL A 161 17.80 -18.39 7.54
CA VAL A 161 18.79 -18.87 8.51
C VAL A 161 19.12 -20.33 8.24
N VAL A 162 18.12 -21.20 8.13
CA VAL A 162 18.33 -22.63 7.91
C VAL A 162 18.96 -22.91 6.54
N ASN A 163 18.38 -22.39 5.46
CA ASN A 163 18.86 -22.74 4.12
C ASN A 163 20.22 -22.09 3.78
N ASN A 164 20.39 -20.80 4.07
CA ASN A 164 21.57 -20.08 3.61
C ASN A 164 22.74 -20.17 4.62
N TYR A 165 22.49 -19.97 5.92
CA TYR A 165 23.56 -20.02 6.93
C TYR A 165 23.90 -21.45 7.38
N LEU A 166 22.90 -22.27 7.71
CA LEU A 166 23.17 -23.60 8.25
C LEU A 166 23.43 -24.64 7.16
N MET A 167 22.72 -24.58 6.04
CA MET A 167 22.86 -25.53 4.94
C MET A 167 23.78 -25.05 3.81
N GLY A 168 24.25 -23.80 3.87
CA GLY A 168 25.16 -23.23 2.86
C GLY A 168 24.57 -23.15 1.44
N LYS A 169 23.25 -23.12 1.31
CA LYS A 169 22.62 -22.96 -0.02
C LYS A 169 22.72 -21.50 -0.44
N ASP A 170 22.91 -21.28 -1.75
CA ASP A 170 22.83 -19.94 -2.30
C ASP A 170 21.44 -19.33 -2.06
N PRO A 171 21.36 -18.02 -1.78
CA PRO A 171 20.08 -17.35 -1.64
C PRO A 171 19.26 -17.51 -2.93
N PHE A 172 17.98 -17.84 -2.78
CA PHE A 172 17.07 -17.84 -3.93
C PHE A 172 17.01 -16.42 -4.51
N PRO A 173 17.22 -16.25 -5.83
CA PRO A 173 17.12 -14.94 -6.47
C PRO A 173 15.67 -14.46 -6.40
N PHE A 174 15.42 -13.55 -5.47
CA PHE A 174 14.10 -13.08 -5.12
C PHE A 174 13.99 -11.61 -5.51
N ASP A 175 13.29 -11.33 -6.59
CA ASP A 175 13.11 -9.98 -7.13
C ASP A 175 12.32 -9.05 -6.21
N LEU A 176 11.61 -9.60 -5.22
CA LEU A 176 10.89 -8.83 -4.21
C LEU A 176 11.80 -8.26 -3.10
N LEU A 177 13.03 -8.75 -2.93
CA LEU A 177 13.90 -8.33 -1.84
C LEU A 177 14.16 -6.83 -1.85
N TYR A 178 14.46 -6.27 -3.00
CA TYR A 178 14.68 -4.84 -3.13
C TYR A 178 13.42 -4.04 -2.77
N TRP A 179 12.29 -4.42 -3.34
CA TRP A 179 11.01 -3.77 -3.04
C TRP A 179 10.64 -3.90 -1.56
N ASN A 180 10.86 -5.05 -0.95
CA ASN A 180 10.56 -5.28 0.47
C ASN A 180 11.38 -4.38 1.40
N SER A 181 12.60 -4.05 1.01
CA SER A 181 13.47 -3.13 1.75
C SER A 181 13.23 -1.65 1.43
N ASP A 182 12.56 -1.35 0.33
CA ASP A 182 12.24 0.00 -0.14
C ASP A 182 10.87 0.47 0.40
N SER A 183 10.72 0.38 1.72
CA SER A 183 9.50 0.80 2.41
C SER A 183 9.38 2.31 2.49
N THR A 184 8.14 2.80 2.53
CA THR A 184 7.85 4.21 2.72
C THR A 184 7.52 4.51 4.18
N ARG A 185 7.55 5.79 4.53
CA ARG A 185 7.09 6.30 5.82
C ARG A 185 5.58 6.48 5.84
N MET A 186 5.02 6.63 7.02
CA MET A 186 3.63 6.98 7.23
C MET A 186 3.56 8.31 7.99
N PRO A 187 2.74 9.30 7.59
CA PRO A 187 2.53 10.54 8.34
C PRO A 187 2.03 10.26 9.76
N ALA A 188 2.29 11.20 10.68
CA ALA A 188 1.85 11.09 12.09
C ALA A 188 0.33 11.21 12.24
#